data_05b9a2a868934b5ede1c7a3a770e81ae
#
_entry.id   05b9a2a868934b5ede1c7a3a770e81ae
#
_cell.length_a   1.000
_cell.length_b   1.000
_cell.length_c   1.000
_cell.angle_alpha   90.00
_cell.angle_beta   90.00
_cell.angle_gamma   90.00
#
_symmetry.space_group_name_H-M   'P 1'
#
loop_
_entity.id
_entity.type
_entity.pdbx_description
1 polymer ?
#
loop_
_entity_poly.entity_id
_entity_poly.type
_entity_poly.pdbx_seq_one_letter_code
_entity_poly.pdbx_strand_id
1 'polypeptide(L)'
;LAQSTRHPGQPLRVLIVADTFPPDINGASRFTERLAGGLVRNGNNVHIIAPATSKAWGTFTEIQDGVEMTVHRIRSYPLVIHKTLRFVNPLTLKNKVDLILDEFEPDAIHSQSHLSVGRVLARSGRERGIRLIATNHTMPENLLKYLHLPKFLEKRVKAKLWKDAGKVLSKYDQITTPTRRAAELLEAAAGIENVLAISCGIDATKFTNSTKTTNNPFRVLFLGRLDWEKHVHNLLKAAAKLPKEIDFFIEIAGDGSQKKYLADLARELKISTRVKFLGHISEEELPLAYERATVFAMPSIAELQSIATMEAMASGRPVIAANAMALPHLVHHGDNGYLFEPDDVDDFSACLLKVATADQKELNRLSENSIHLIQSHDIKRTLSIFEGLYRGDQDARQNSDDNSEDYMKPIGRLSIVVRRAELKVRRQALAALGKITDLGDEIKDGLEEIGQDVKRQAKKVDKQVRTGVKKTVGKAKKAIKRLDE
;
A
#
# COMPACT_ATOMS: atom_id res chain seq x y z
N LEU A 1 -3.55 -21.40 18.98
CA LEU A 1 -4.50 -20.77 18.05
C LEU A 1 -5.81 -20.59 18.79
N ALA A 2 -6.24 -19.33 19.02
CA ALA A 2 -7.55 -19.06 19.58
C ALA A 2 -8.62 -19.58 18.60
N GLN A 3 -9.46 -20.50 19.03
CA GLN A 3 -10.64 -20.93 18.28
C GLN A 3 -11.80 -20.02 18.64
N SER A 4 -12.56 -19.55 17.68
CA SER A 4 -13.84 -18.91 17.94
C SER A 4 -14.74 -19.91 18.64
N THR A 5 -15.39 -19.50 19.73
CA THR A 5 -16.34 -20.34 20.48
C THR A 5 -17.69 -20.48 19.78
N ARG A 6 -17.88 -19.79 18.62
CA ARG A 6 -19.16 -19.80 17.88
C ARG A 6 -19.20 -20.89 16.83
N HIS A 7 -20.33 -21.58 16.78
CA HIS A 7 -20.59 -22.63 15.78
C HIS A 7 -20.72 -22.08 14.34
N PRO A 8 -20.42 -22.89 13.31
CA PRO A 8 -20.73 -22.53 11.94
C PRO A 8 -22.19 -22.07 11.80
N GLY A 9 -22.39 -20.94 11.09
CA GLY A 9 -23.72 -20.35 10.89
C GLY A 9 -24.18 -19.31 11.94
N GLN A 10 -23.47 -19.16 13.06
CA GLN A 10 -23.78 -18.05 13.99
C GLN A 10 -23.12 -16.76 13.54
N PRO A 11 -23.81 -15.57 13.71
CA PRO A 11 -23.22 -14.28 13.45
C PRO A 11 -21.92 -14.06 14.24
N LEU A 12 -20.88 -13.57 13.57
CA LEU A 12 -19.63 -13.19 14.21
C LEU A 12 -19.68 -11.74 14.70
N ARG A 13 -18.99 -11.45 15.78
CA ARG A 13 -18.65 -10.09 16.22
C ARG A 13 -17.23 -9.78 15.73
N VAL A 14 -17.11 -8.92 14.71
CA VAL A 14 -15.83 -8.61 14.07
C VAL A 14 -15.46 -7.16 14.32
N LEU A 15 -14.30 -6.93 14.94
CA LEU A 15 -13.73 -5.60 15.10
C LEU A 15 -12.70 -5.33 14.01
N ILE A 16 -13.02 -4.44 13.07
CA ILE A 16 -12.09 -4.04 12.00
C ILE A 16 -11.38 -2.75 12.42
N VAL A 17 -10.08 -2.72 12.17
CA VAL A 17 -9.21 -1.62 12.55
C VAL A 17 -8.48 -1.07 11.34
N ALA A 18 -8.62 0.22 11.10
CA ALA A 18 -8.00 0.87 9.95
C ALA A 18 -7.33 2.20 10.34
N ASP A 19 -6.16 2.48 9.79
CA ASP A 19 -5.51 3.80 9.92
C ASP A 19 -6.08 4.83 8.93
N THR A 20 -6.81 4.37 7.90
CA THR A 20 -7.59 5.18 6.97
C THR A 20 -8.95 4.53 6.73
N PHE A 21 -10.02 5.31 6.87
CA PHE A 21 -11.41 4.88 6.69
C PHE A 21 -12.22 6.08 6.18
N PRO A 22 -13.36 5.93 5.49
CA PRO A 22 -14.11 7.07 5.00
C PRO A 22 -14.26 8.19 6.05
N PRO A 23 -14.11 9.47 5.67
CA PRO A 23 -14.08 10.01 4.31
C PRO A 23 -12.70 9.99 3.61
N ASP A 24 -11.68 9.29 4.16
CA ASP A 24 -10.40 9.15 3.48
C ASP A 24 -10.55 8.30 2.21
N ILE A 25 -9.96 8.76 1.09
CA ILE A 25 -10.10 8.12 -0.22
C ILE A 25 -8.78 7.48 -0.63
N ASN A 26 -8.68 6.17 -0.42
CA ASN A 26 -7.58 5.34 -0.90
C ASN A 26 -8.01 3.86 -0.96
N GLY A 27 -7.20 3.00 -1.58
CA GLY A 27 -7.54 1.58 -1.76
C GLY A 27 -7.77 0.82 -0.46
N ALA A 28 -7.00 1.08 0.59
CA ALA A 28 -7.18 0.42 1.88
C ALA A 28 -8.50 0.84 2.57
N SER A 29 -8.84 2.13 2.50
CA SER A 29 -10.10 2.66 3.02
C SER A 29 -11.30 2.04 2.30
N ARG A 30 -11.28 2.00 0.96
CA ARG A 30 -12.34 1.38 0.15
C ARG A 30 -12.47 -0.13 0.40
N PHE A 31 -11.35 -0.84 0.51
CA PHE A 31 -11.39 -2.25 0.86
C PHE A 31 -12.02 -2.46 2.24
N THR A 32 -11.59 -1.70 3.24
CA THR A 32 -12.12 -1.79 4.61
C THR A 32 -13.62 -1.54 4.64
N GLU A 33 -14.09 -0.51 3.95
CA GLU A 33 -15.51 -0.14 3.84
C GLU A 33 -16.33 -1.27 3.20
N ARG A 34 -15.89 -1.79 2.04
CA ARG A 34 -16.57 -2.88 1.32
C ARG A 34 -16.56 -4.20 2.09
N LEU A 35 -15.45 -4.52 2.75
CA LEU A 35 -15.34 -5.69 3.61
C LEU A 35 -16.32 -5.60 4.78
N ALA A 36 -16.34 -4.47 5.50
CA ALA A 36 -17.23 -4.23 6.62
C ALA A 36 -18.70 -4.29 6.19
N GLY A 37 -19.06 -3.56 5.12
CA GLY A 37 -20.43 -3.57 4.57
C GLY A 37 -20.87 -4.94 4.11
N GLY A 38 -20.00 -5.71 3.46
CA GLY A 38 -20.28 -7.09 3.05
C GLY A 38 -20.51 -8.02 4.24
N LEU A 39 -19.69 -7.94 5.27
CA LEU A 39 -19.86 -8.72 6.51
C LEU A 39 -21.17 -8.39 7.23
N VAL A 40 -21.57 -7.12 7.28
CA VAL A 40 -22.87 -6.72 7.84
C VAL A 40 -24.03 -7.29 7.04
N ARG A 41 -23.98 -7.22 5.70
CA ARG A 41 -24.98 -7.83 4.81
C ARG A 41 -25.07 -9.36 4.97
N ASN A 42 -23.97 -10.01 5.33
CA ASN A 42 -23.93 -11.44 5.66
C ASN A 42 -24.47 -11.75 7.09
N GLY A 43 -24.97 -10.73 7.81
CA GLY A 43 -25.57 -10.90 9.14
C GLY A 43 -24.58 -10.82 10.32
N ASN A 44 -23.32 -10.48 10.09
CA ASN A 44 -22.34 -10.33 11.15
C ASN A 44 -22.47 -8.95 11.83
N ASN A 45 -22.12 -8.88 13.13
CA ASN A 45 -22.01 -7.62 13.86
C ASN A 45 -20.59 -7.05 13.69
N VAL A 46 -20.48 -5.90 13.05
CA VAL A 46 -19.19 -5.30 12.71
C VAL A 46 -19.03 -3.94 13.35
N HIS A 47 -17.98 -3.79 14.14
CA HIS A 47 -17.54 -2.49 14.65
C HIS A 47 -16.23 -2.08 13.95
N ILE A 48 -16.05 -0.77 13.76
CA ILE A 48 -14.85 -0.19 13.15
C ILE A 48 -14.11 0.67 14.17
N ILE A 49 -12.79 0.55 14.26
CA ILE A 49 -11.92 1.56 14.90
C ILE A 49 -11.13 2.29 13.84
N ALA A 50 -11.29 3.61 13.76
CA ALA A 50 -10.56 4.45 12.81
C ALA A 50 -10.20 5.82 13.43
N PRO A 51 -9.14 6.50 12.93
CA PRO A 51 -8.83 7.87 13.34
C PRO A 51 -9.96 8.83 12.98
N ALA A 52 -10.27 9.77 13.85
CA ALA A 52 -11.19 10.86 13.54
C ALA A 52 -10.54 11.83 12.55
N THR A 53 -11.22 12.13 11.45
CA THR A 53 -10.77 13.08 10.42
C THR A 53 -11.20 14.51 10.71
N SER A 54 -12.13 14.69 11.68
CA SER A 54 -12.66 15.97 12.14
C SER A 54 -12.38 16.17 13.65
N LYS A 55 -12.91 17.23 14.21
CA LYS A 55 -12.87 17.47 15.67
C LYS A 55 -13.85 16.56 16.45
N ALA A 56 -14.80 15.92 15.76
CA ALA A 56 -15.71 14.96 16.37
C ALA A 56 -15.00 13.61 16.52
N TRP A 57 -14.91 13.13 17.75
CA TRP A 57 -14.36 11.82 18.09
C TRP A 57 -15.26 11.17 19.15
N GLY A 58 -15.33 9.85 19.12
CA GLY A 58 -16.26 9.07 19.95
C GLY A 58 -16.80 7.88 19.20
N THR A 59 -17.90 7.32 19.67
CA THR A 59 -18.61 6.22 19.02
C THR A 59 -19.83 6.78 18.30
N PHE A 60 -19.97 6.42 17.02
CA PHE A 60 -21.04 6.89 16.14
C PHE A 60 -21.65 5.71 15.38
N THR A 61 -22.93 5.80 15.06
CA THR A 61 -23.53 4.99 14.00
C THR A 61 -23.37 5.74 12.69
N GLU A 62 -22.69 5.12 11.74
CA GLU A 62 -22.41 5.70 10.43
C GLU A 62 -22.95 4.78 9.33
N ILE A 63 -23.41 5.38 8.21
CA ILE A 63 -23.78 4.63 7.02
C ILE A 63 -22.53 4.55 6.12
N GLN A 64 -22.06 3.32 5.88
CA GLN A 64 -20.89 3.03 5.06
C GLN A 64 -21.22 1.86 4.13
N ASP A 65 -20.84 1.95 2.85
CA ASP A 65 -21.22 0.98 1.80
C ASP A 65 -22.74 0.63 1.81
N GLY A 66 -23.58 1.62 2.15
CA GLY A 66 -25.04 1.49 2.18
C GLY A 66 -25.63 0.74 3.37
N VAL A 67 -24.84 0.44 4.42
CA VAL A 67 -25.30 -0.21 5.65
C VAL A 67 -24.90 0.58 6.89
N GLU A 68 -25.71 0.50 7.93
CA GLU A 68 -25.38 1.09 9.23
C GLU A 68 -24.36 0.23 9.97
N MET A 69 -23.36 0.87 10.56
CA MET A 69 -22.37 0.21 11.42
C MET A 69 -21.86 1.13 12.52
N THR A 70 -21.37 0.55 13.60
CA THR A 70 -20.76 1.27 14.72
C THR A 70 -19.31 1.61 14.39
N VAL A 71 -18.97 2.91 14.41
CA VAL A 71 -17.62 3.41 14.15
C VAL A 71 -17.08 4.15 15.36
N HIS A 72 -15.98 3.65 15.93
CA HIS A 72 -15.25 4.27 17.02
C HIS A 72 -14.18 5.20 16.43
N ARG A 73 -14.48 6.50 16.34
CA ARG A 73 -13.56 7.53 15.87
C ARG A 73 -12.58 7.93 16.96
N ILE A 74 -11.31 7.55 16.81
CA ILE A 74 -10.27 7.84 17.79
C ILE A 74 -9.67 9.23 17.53
N ARG A 75 -9.52 10.03 18.60
CA ARG A 75 -8.88 11.34 18.50
C ARG A 75 -7.51 11.24 17.84
N SER A 76 -7.29 12.00 16.79
CA SER A 76 -6.10 11.93 15.97
C SER A 76 -5.64 13.32 15.52
N TYR A 77 -4.39 13.42 15.10
CA TYR A 77 -3.77 14.65 14.64
C TYR A 77 -3.22 14.45 13.23
N PRO A 78 -3.38 15.41 12.30
CA PRO A 78 -2.83 15.28 10.96
C PRO A 78 -1.30 15.23 11.02
N LEU A 79 -0.69 14.37 10.22
CA LEU A 79 0.75 14.37 10.03
C LEU A 79 1.12 15.41 8.97
N VAL A 80 2.07 16.30 9.30
CA VAL A 80 2.51 17.37 8.39
C VAL A 80 3.10 16.80 7.09
N ILE A 81 3.69 15.63 7.16
CA ILE A 81 4.37 14.97 6.04
C ILE A 81 3.42 14.24 5.07
N HIS A 82 2.18 13.93 5.49
CA HIS A 82 1.26 13.16 4.66
C HIS A 82 -0.20 13.53 4.96
N LYS A 83 -0.95 13.95 3.93
CA LYS A 83 -2.30 14.53 4.10
C LYS A 83 -3.34 13.55 4.69
N THR A 84 -3.24 12.26 4.38
CA THR A 84 -4.23 11.25 4.80
C THR A 84 -3.80 10.43 6.01
N LEU A 85 -2.50 10.43 6.36
CA LEU A 85 -2.04 9.73 7.56
C LEU A 85 -2.20 10.61 8.80
N ARG A 86 -2.66 10.00 9.86
CA ARG A 86 -2.94 10.69 11.12
C ARG A 86 -2.19 10.02 12.27
N PHE A 87 -1.70 10.84 13.18
CA PHE A 87 -1.10 10.36 14.42
C PHE A 87 -2.17 10.16 15.47
N VAL A 88 -2.17 9.01 16.11
CA VAL A 88 -2.98 8.68 17.27
C VAL A 88 -2.05 8.51 18.47
N ASN A 89 -2.35 9.17 19.60
CA ASN A 89 -1.52 9.08 20.78
C ASN A 89 -1.64 7.67 21.43
N PRO A 90 -0.55 6.87 21.49
CA PRO A 90 -0.61 5.50 21.99
C PRO A 90 -1.02 5.39 23.47
N LEU A 91 -0.71 6.41 24.29
CA LEU A 91 -1.00 6.40 25.73
C LEU A 91 -2.51 6.47 26.02
N THR A 92 -3.24 7.29 25.27
CA THR A 92 -4.70 7.41 25.42
C THR A 92 -5.45 6.34 24.63
N LEU A 93 -4.83 5.78 23.61
CA LEU A 93 -5.41 4.77 22.74
C LEU A 93 -5.66 3.45 23.48
N LYS A 94 -4.70 2.98 24.30
CA LYS A 94 -4.81 1.68 24.97
C LYS A 94 -6.07 1.57 25.82
N ASN A 95 -6.32 2.54 26.71
CA ASN A 95 -7.49 2.52 27.59
C ASN A 95 -8.81 2.51 26.80
N LYS A 96 -8.85 3.28 25.67
CA LYS A 96 -10.03 3.34 24.82
C LYS A 96 -10.27 2.02 24.10
N VAL A 97 -9.20 1.40 23.61
CA VAL A 97 -9.22 0.08 22.97
C VAL A 97 -9.69 -0.98 23.95
N ASP A 98 -9.15 -1.00 25.15
CA ASP A 98 -9.53 -1.97 26.18
C ASP A 98 -11.02 -1.86 26.53
N LEU A 99 -11.57 -0.65 26.70
CA LEU A 99 -13.01 -0.44 26.90
C LEU A 99 -13.84 -0.98 25.74
N ILE A 100 -13.46 -0.69 24.49
CA ILE A 100 -14.19 -1.20 23.32
C ILE A 100 -14.15 -2.73 23.25
N LEU A 101 -13.01 -3.34 23.57
CA LEU A 101 -12.87 -4.79 23.58
C LEU A 101 -13.72 -5.43 24.68
N ASP A 102 -13.78 -4.83 25.85
CA ASP A 102 -14.55 -5.32 27.00
C ASP A 102 -16.07 -5.15 26.80
N GLU A 103 -16.52 -4.08 26.10
CA GLU A 103 -17.93 -3.84 25.77
C GLU A 103 -18.40 -4.67 24.57
N PHE A 104 -17.61 -4.75 23.50
CA PHE A 104 -18.00 -5.41 22.27
C PHE A 104 -17.70 -6.90 22.28
N GLU A 105 -16.69 -7.37 23.03
CA GLU A 105 -16.21 -8.75 23.11
C GLU A 105 -16.11 -9.42 21.70
N PRO A 106 -15.25 -8.95 20.81
CA PRO A 106 -15.18 -9.46 19.43
C PRO A 106 -14.68 -10.90 19.38
N ASP A 107 -15.23 -11.70 18.47
CA ASP A 107 -14.73 -13.04 18.14
C ASP A 107 -13.40 -12.96 17.36
N ALA A 108 -13.26 -11.89 16.56
CA ALA A 108 -12.03 -11.64 15.80
C ALA A 108 -11.73 -10.13 15.66
N ILE A 109 -10.45 -9.81 15.64
CA ILE A 109 -9.94 -8.48 15.31
C ILE A 109 -9.22 -8.56 13.96
N HIS A 110 -9.62 -7.70 13.01
CA HIS A 110 -8.98 -7.60 11.71
C HIS A 110 -8.32 -6.24 11.52
N SER A 111 -7.01 -6.18 11.58
CA SER A 111 -6.24 -4.95 11.37
C SER A 111 -5.89 -4.78 9.90
N GLN A 112 -6.24 -3.63 9.33
CA GLN A 112 -5.88 -3.24 7.96
C GLN A 112 -4.49 -2.57 7.87
N SER A 113 -3.79 -2.49 9.01
CA SER A 113 -2.48 -1.86 9.08
C SER A 113 -1.74 -2.32 10.35
N HIS A 114 -0.42 -2.31 10.28
CA HIS A 114 0.47 -2.57 11.40
C HIS A 114 0.93 -1.30 12.14
N LEU A 115 0.37 -0.13 11.80
CA LEU A 115 0.74 1.15 12.39
C LEU A 115 0.14 1.33 13.80
N SER A 116 -0.07 2.58 14.25
CA SER A 116 -0.34 2.91 15.66
C SER A 116 -1.52 2.15 16.25
N VAL A 117 -2.67 2.14 15.57
CA VAL A 117 -3.90 1.53 16.10
C VAL A 117 -3.82 0.01 16.06
N GLY A 118 -3.39 -0.56 14.95
CA GLY A 118 -3.21 -2.00 14.79
C GLY A 118 -2.22 -2.59 15.80
N ARG A 119 -1.15 -1.84 16.13
CA ARG A 119 -0.15 -2.26 17.12
C ARG A 119 -0.70 -2.40 18.53
N VAL A 120 -1.53 -1.44 18.97
CA VAL A 120 -2.17 -1.51 20.30
C VAL A 120 -3.17 -2.64 20.33
N LEU A 121 -4.01 -2.79 19.31
CA LEU A 121 -5.01 -3.85 19.23
C LEU A 121 -4.40 -5.25 19.15
N ALA A 122 -3.30 -5.43 18.43
CA ALA A 122 -2.57 -6.70 18.40
C ALA A 122 -2.11 -7.13 19.81
N ARG A 123 -1.74 -6.17 20.66
CA ARG A 123 -1.36 -6.45 22.04
C ARG A 123 -2.58 -6.75 22.91
N SER A 124 -3.55 -5.83 22.98
CA SER A 124 -4.72 -5.96 23.83
C SER A 124 -5.61 -7.16 23.46
N GLY A 125 -5.73 -7.47 22.17
CA GLY A 125 -6.47 -8.63 21.68
C GLY A 125 -5.76 -9.95 22.04
N ARG A 126 -4.41 -10.00 21.93
CA ARG A 126 -3.65 -11.17 22.32
C ARG A 126 -3.70 -11.44 23.82
N GLU A 127 -3.67 -10.39 24.64
CA GLU A 127 -3.83 -10.48 26.10
C GLU A 127 -5.19 -11.10 26.49
N ARG A 128 -6.23 -10.94 25.64
CA ARG A 128 -7.58 -11.49 25.82
C ARG A 128 -7.84 -12.82 25.08
N GLY A 129 -6.85 -13.34 24.35
CA GLY A 129 -7.00 -14.56 23.56
C GLY A 129 -7.93 -14.40 22.34
N ILE A 130 -8.19 -13.18 21.90
CA ILE A 130 -9.02 -12.90 20.72
C ILE A 130 -8.24 -13.25 19.46
N ARG A 131 -8.91 -13.81 18.45
CA ARG A 131 -8.32 -14.16 17.16
C ARG A 131 -7.91 -12.90 16.40
N LEU A 132 -6.67 -12.88 15.90
CA LEU A 132 -6.06 -11.71 15.29
C LEU A 132 -5.72 -11.96 13.81
N ILE A 133 -6.29 -11.18 12.92
CA ILE A 133 -5.98 -11.17 11.49
C ILE A 133 -5.40 -9.81 11.10
N ALA A 134 -4.40 -9.78 10.24
CA ALA A 134 -3.86 -8.54 9.67
C ALA A 134 -3.84 -8.61 8.15
N THR A 135 -4.34 -7.57 7.48
CA THR A 135 -4.13 -7.36 6.04
C THR A 135 -3.15 -6.20 5.85
N ASN A 136 -2.07 -6.44 5.13
CA ASN A 136 -1.11 -5.39 4.83
C ASN A 136 -1.39 -4.75 3.48
N HIS A 137 -1.73 -3.46 3.50
CA HIS A 137 -1.96 -2.62 2.33
C HIS A 137 -0.86 -1.58 2.11
N THR A 138 0.16 -1.56 2.95
CA THR A 138 1.13 -0.46 3.00
C THR A 138 2.55 -0.95 2.73
N MET A 139 3.26 -0.21 1.89
CA MET A 139 4.70 -0.36 1.69
C MET A 139 5.42 0.84 2.34
N PRO A 140 6.38 0.61 3.25
CA PRO A 140 7.17 1.69 3.85
C PRO A 140 7.83 2.60 2.82
N GLU A 141 8.17 2.08 1.65
CA GLU A 141 8.74 2.85 0.54
C GLU A 141 7.86 4.03 0.11
N ASN A 142 6.55 3.85 0.18
CA ASN A 142 5.61 4.92 -0.18
C ASN A 142 5.65 6.08 0.82
N LEU A 143 5.97 5.81 2.09
CA LEU A 143 6.12 6.83 3.13
C LEU A 143 7.47 7.54 3.08
N LEU A 144 8.54 6.80 2.76
CA LEU A 144 9.91 7.35 2.75
C LEU A 144 10.08 8.47 1.75
N LYS A 145 9.38 8.44 0.61
CA LYS A 145 9.42 9.50 -0.41
C LYS A 145 9.01 10.87 0.13
N TYR A 146 8.12 10.91 1.12
CA TYR A 146 7.69 12.18 1.75
C TYR A 146 8.66 12.70 2.82
N LEU A 147 9.60 11.86 3.28
CA LEU A 147 10.57 12.24 4.31
C LEU A 147 11.80 12.95 3.75
N HIS A 148 12.00 12.98 2.42
CA HIS A 148 13.14 13.59 1.72
C HIS A 148 14.49 13.25 2.36
N LEU A 149 14.67 11.99 2.75
CA LEU A 149 15.89 11.53 3.42
C LEU A 149 17.08 11.43 2.44
N PRO A 150 18.30 11.69 2.89
CA PRO A 150 19.50 11.34 2.13
C PRO A 150 19.52 9.84 1.79
N LYS A 151 19.96 9.48 0.58
CA LYS A 151 19.95 8.08 0.08
C LYS A 151 20.58 7.05 1.02
N PHE A 152 21.62 7.42 1.74
CA PHE A 152 22.30 6.51 2.69
C PHE A 152 21.46 6.23 3.95
N LEU A 153 20.61 7.20 4.39
CA LEU A 153 19.68 7.03 5.50
C LEU A 153 18.41 6.30 5.07
N GLU A 154 17.95 6.54 3.85
CA GLU A 154 16.73 5.93 3.29
C GLU A 154 16.78 4.39 3.41
N LYS A 155 17.90 3.78 3.00
CA LYS A 155 18.09 2.31 3.06
C LYS A 155 17.99 1.78 4.50
N ARG A 156 18.63 2.47 5.46
CA ARG A 156 18.58 2.08 6.88
C ARG A 156 17.20 2.26 7.49
N VAL A 157 16.57 3.39 7.24
CA VAL A 157 15.21 3.67 7.73
C VAL A 157 14.22 2.68 7.15
N LYS A 158 14.31 2.38 5.84
CA LYS A 158 13.50 1.35 5.19
C LYS A 158 13.64 -0.02 5.87
N ALA A 159 14.87 -0.48 6.07
CA ALA A 159 15.14 -1.77 6.75
C ALA A 159 14.58 -1.80 8.18
N LYS A 160 14.72 -0.68 8.93
CA LYS A 160 14.17 -0.55 10.28
C LYS A 160 12.64 -0.59 10.28
N LEU A 161 11.99 0.08 9.33
CA LEU A 161 10.52 0.08 9.21
C LEU A 161 10.00 -1.32 8.89
N TRP A 162 10.64 -2.05 7.97
CA TRP A 162 10.26 -3.43 7.66
C TRP A 162 10.48 -4.38 8.84
N LYS A 163 11.62 -4.28 9.54
CA LYS A 163 11.88 -5.06 10.76
C LYS A 163 10.83 -4.79 11.84
N ASP A 164 10.42 -3.53 12.00
CA ASP A 164 9.39 -3.15 12.96
C ASP A 164 8.00 -3.68 12.54
N ALA A 165 7.66 -3.58 11.25
CA ALA A 165 6.44 -4.17 10.69
C ALA A 165 6.40 -5.68 10.96
N GLY A 166 7.49 -6.41 10.70
CA GLY A 166 7.59 -7.84 10.99
C GLY A 166 7.35 -8.18 12.46
N LYS A 167 7.91 -7.40 13.40
CA LYS A 167 7.67 -7.57 14.85
C LYS A 167 6.22 -7.37 15.26
N VAL A 168 5.50 -6.48 14.59
CA VAL A 168 4.09 -6.25 14.87
C VAL A 168 3.23 -7.35 14.25
N LEU A 169 3.47 -7.65 12.98
CA LEU A 169 2.70 -8.63 12.22
C LEU A 169 2.86 -10.05 12.78
N SER A 170 4.05 -10.42 13.29
CA SER A 170 4.26 -11.72 13.94
C SER A 170 3.39 -11.99 15.18
N LYS A 171 2.67 -10.99 15.67
CA LYS A 171 1.69 -11.15 16.77
C LYS A 171 0.32 -11.61 16.29
N TYR A 172 0.05 -11.57 14.99
CA TYR A 172 -1.22 -11.97 14.42
C TYR A 172 -1.25 -13.48 14.14
N ASP A 173 -2.42 -14.09 14.27
CA ASP A 173 -2.62 -15.52 14.00
C ASP A 173 -2.59 -15.80 12.50
N GLN A 174 -3.06 -14.82 11.70
CA GLN A 174 -2.99 -14.87 10.25
C GLN A 174 -2.65 -13.50 9.67
N ILE A 175 -1.73 -13.50 8.70
CA ILE A 175 -1.34 -12.31 7.95
C ILE A 175 -1.79 -12.51 6.51
N THR A 176 -2.38 -11.49 5.92
CA THR A 176 -2.84 -11.51 4.54
C THR A 176 -2.33 -10.29 3.75
N THR A 177 -2.31 -10.41 2.45
CA THR A 177 -2.06 -9.32 1.49
C THR A 177 -2.97 -9.51 0.28
N PRO A 178 -3.20 -8.45 -0.53
CA PRO A 178 -4.13 -8.55 -1.65
C PRO A 178 -3.71 -9.49 -2.78
N THR A 179 -2.41 -9.76 -2.94
CA THR A 179 -1.88 -10.60 -4.03
C THR A 179 -0.69 -11.42 -3.57
N ARG A 180 -0.40 -12.53 -4.27
CA ARG A 180 0.79 -13.36 -3.99
C ARG A 180 2.08 -12.53 -4.11
N ARG A 181 2.16 -11.63 -5.10
CA ARG A 181 3.32 -10.74 -5.24
C ARG A 181 3.52 -9.84 -4.02
N ALA A 182 2.43 -9.30 -3.48
CA ALA A 182 2.49 -8.49 -2.26
C ALA A 182 2.91 -9.35 -1.04
N ALA A 183 2.44 -10.60 -0.96
CA ALA A 183 2.84 -11.53 0.09
C ALA A 183 4.34 -11.87 0.03
N GLU A 184 4.87 -12.19 -1.15
CA GLU A 184 6.31 -12.45 -1.36
C GLU A 184 7.18 -11.26 -0.93
N LEU A 185 6.74 -10.04 -1.27
CA LEU A 185 7.44 -8.82 -0.86
C LEU A 185 7.43 -8.63 0.65
N LEU A 186 6.27 -8.85 1.27
CA LEU A 186 6.12 -8.73 2.72
C LEU A 186 6.95 -9.79 3.45
N GLU A 187 6.89 -11.04 3.00
CA GLU A 187 7.69 -12.16 3.54
C GLU A 187 9.18 -11.86 3.45
N ALA A 188 9.64 -11.42 2.28
CA ALA A 188 11.06 -11.11 2.05
C ALA A 188 11.55 -9.90 2.85
N ALA A 189 10.74 -8.84 2.94
CA ALA A 189 11.16 -7.57 3.54
C ALA A 189 11.01 -7.54 5.07
N ALA A 190 9.94 -8.15 5.60
CA ALA A 190 9.63 -8.15 7.03
C ALA A 190 10.14 -9.40 7.76
N GLY A 191 10.62 -10.42 7.03
CA GLY A 191 11.12 -11.68 7.61
C GLY A 191 10.04 -12.53 8.27
N ILE A 192 8.82 -12.48 7.73
CA ILE A 192 7.67 -13.29 8.16
C ILE A 192 7.38 -14.39 7.15
N GLU A 193 6.57 -15.37 7.53
CA GLU A 193 6.24 -16.52 6.69
C GLU A 193 4.72 -16.76 6.68
N ASN A 194 4.27 -17.55 5.71
CA ASN A 194 2.87 -17.98 5.59
C ASN A 194 1.87 -16.82 5.45
N VAL A 195 2.27 -15.79 4.70
CA VAL A 195 1.37 -14.70 4.32
C VAL A 195 0.42 -15.19 3.23
N LEU A 196 -0.88 -15.14 3.47
CA LEU A 196 -1.89 -15.53 2.48
C LEU A 196 -2.15 -14.39 1.49
N ALA A 197 -2.33 -14.74 0.22
CA ALA A 197 -2.88 -13.84 -0.78
C ALA A 197 -4.40 -13.96 -0.79
N ILE A 198 -5.10 -12.86 -0.56
CA ILE A 198 -6.57 -12.80 -0.62
C ILE A 198 -6.94 -11.51 -1.33
N SER A 199 -7.58 -11.61 -2.49
CA SER A 199 -8.02 -10.46 -3.26
C SER A 199 -8.87 -9.52 -2.42
N CYS A 200 -8.75 -8.20 -2.68
CA CYS A 200 -9.66 -7.22 -2.09
C CYS A 200 -11.13 -7.44 -2.52
N GLY A 201 -11.35 -8.19 -3.57
CA GLY A 201 -12.67 -8.45 -4.12
C GLY A 201 -13.30 -7.24 -4.81
N ILE A 202 -14.17 -7.52 -5.76
CA ILE A 202 -14.97 -6.54 -6.47
C ILE A 202 -16.41 -7.03 -6.57
N ASP A 203 -17.36 -6.14 -6.34
CA ASP A 203 -18.75 -6.38 -6.69
C ASP A 203 -18.96 -5.95 -8.15
N ALA A 204 -18.82 -6.90 -9.06
CA ALA A 204 -18.97 -6.64 -10.48
C ALA A 204 -20.39 -6.22 -10.87
N THR A 205 -21.41 -6.47 -10.02
CA THR A 205 -22.80 -6.08 -10.31
C THR A 205 -23.02 -4.57 -10.24
N LYS A 206 -22.13 -3.83 -9.58
CA LYS A 206 -22.15 -2.36 -9.53
C LYS A 206 -21.68 -1.71 -10.83
N PHE A 207 -21.15 -2.49 -11.79
CA PHE A 207 -20.61 -1.99 -13.05
C PHE A 207 -21.38 -2.56 -14.22
N THR A 208 -21.66 -1.71 -15.21
CA THR A 208 -22.34 -2.14 -16.43
C THR A 208 -21.38 -2.96 -17.28
N ASN A 209 -21.65 -4.24 -17.46
CA ASN A 209 -20.90 -5.13 -18.35
C ASN A 209 -21.21 -4.74 -19.81
N SER A 210 -20.63 -3.65 -20.28
CA SER A 210 -20.77 -3.23 -21.66
C SER A 210 -19.56 -3.64 -22.48
N THR A 211 -19.72 -4.57 -23.40
CA THR A 211 -18.71 -4.90 -24.41
C THR A 211 -18.67 -3.86 -25.55
N LYS A 212 -19.61 -2.91 -25.56
CA LYS A 212 -19.67 -1.85 -26.56
C LYS A 212 -18.62 -0.79 -26.29
N THR A 213 -17.38 -1.11 -26.58
CA THR A 213 -16.26 -0.16 -26.59
C THR A 213 -16.12 0.42 -28.00
N THR A 214 -15.92 1.71 -28.10
CA THR A 214 -15.60 2.36 -29.39
C THR A 214 -14.26 3.05 -29.27
N ASN A 215 -13.49 3.10 -30.35
CA ASN A 215 -12.23 3.84 -30.41
C ASN A 215 -12.35 5.15 -31.21
N ASN A 216 -13.55 5.60 -31.49
CA ASN A 216 -13.76 6.87 -32.19
C ASN A 216 -14.79 7.74 -31.43
N PRO A 217 -14.34 8.75 -30.68
CA PRO A 217 -12.94 9.04 -30.36
C PRO A 217 -12.32 8.04 -29.38
N PHE A 218 -11.01 7.83 -29.47
CA PHE A 218 -10.26 6.97 -28.54
C PHE A 218 -10.19 7.61 -27.16
N ARG A 219 -10.86 7.04 -26.17
CA ARG A 219 -10.97 7.57 -24.79
C ARG A 219 -10.16 6.75 -23.80
N VAL A 220 -9.19 7.40 -23.17
CA VAL A 220 -8.34 6.80 -22.14
C VAL A 220 -8.79 7.32 -20.77
N LEU A 221 -9.12 6.42 -19.86
CA LEU A 221 -9.42 6.77 -18.47
C LEU A 221 -8.26 6.38 -17.55
N PHE A 222 -7.87 7.29 -16.69
CA PHE A 222 -7.09 7.01 -15.49
C PHE A 222 -7.92 7.35 -14.26
N LEU A 223 -7.89 6.49 -13.25
CA LEU A 223 -8.54 6.75 -11.96
C LEU A 223 -7.58 6.39 -10.80
N GLY A 224 -7.36 7.35 -9.90
CA GLY A 224 -6.51 7.14 -8.73
C GLY A 224 -5.94 8.43 -8.16
N ARG A 225 -5.18 8.32 -7.07
CA ARG A 225 -4.46 9.47 -6.51
C ARG A 225 -3.42 9.99 -7.50
N LEU A 226 -3.28 11.30 -7.59
CA LEU A 226 -2.30 11.94 -8.48
C LEU A 226 -0.98 12.17 -7.72
N ASP A 227 -0.32 11.07 -7.35
CA ASP A 227 0.98 11.07 -6.69
C ASP A 227 2.06 10.44 -7.58
N TRP A 228 3.33 10.65 -7.24
CA TRP A 228 4.46 10.27 -8.08
C TRP A 228 4.46 8.78 -8.47
N GLU A 229 4.13 7.89 -7.55
CA GLU A 229 4.12 6.44 -7.77
C GLU A 229 3.08 5.97 -8.81
N LYS A 230 2.12 6.84 -9.14
CA LYS A 230 1.11 6.54 -10.17
C LYS A 230 1.58 6.81 -11.59
N HIS A 231 2.71 7.49 -11.78
CA HIS A 231 3.36 7.75 -13.06
C HIS A 231 2.43 8.28 -14.17
N VAL A 232 1.39 9.05 -13.80
CA VAL A 232 0.41 9.62 -14.75
C VAL A 232 1.08 10.51 -15.81
N HIS A 233 2.24 11.10 -15.47
CA HIS A 233 3.04 11.86 -16.43
C HIS A 233 3.52 11.01 -17.63
N ASN A 234 3.73 9.70 -17.46
CA ASN A 234 4.08 8.81 -18.56
C ASN A 234 2.89 8.57 -19.48
N LEU A 235 1.65 8.53 -18.96
CA LEU A 235 0.44 8.49 -19.80
C LEU A 235 0.36 9.71 -20.71
N LEU A 236 0.56 10.92 -20.17
CA LEU A 236 0.53 12.16 -20.96
C LEU A 236 1.62 12.17 -22.04
N LYS A 237 2.84 11.78 -21.68
CA LYS A 237 3.97 11.69 -22.62
C LYS A 237 3.72 10.66 -23.72
N ALA A 238 3.19 9.49 -23.38
CA ALA A 238 2.89 8.42 -24.33
C ALA A 238 1.78 8.82 -25.30
N ALA A 239 0.70 9.43 -24.79
CA ALA A 239 -0.39 9.93 -25.62
C ALA A 239 0.04 11.06 -26.58
N ALA A 240 0.96 11.93 -26.14
CA ALA A 240 1.51 12.98 -26.99
C ALA A 240 2.34 12.44 -28.19
N LYS A 241 2.78 11.17 -28.14
CA LYS A 241 3.49 10.49 -29.24
C LYS A 241 2.57 9.78 -30.22
N LEU A 242 1.26 9.70 -29.95
CA LEU A 242 0.31 9.11 -30.88
C LEU A 242 0.29 9.86 -32.21
N PRO A 243 0.10 9.16 -33.35
CA PRO A 243 -0.08 9.78 -34.66
C PRO A 243 -1.20 10.85 -34.63
N LYS A 244 -1.03 11.90 -35.45
CA LYS A 244 -1.99 13.03 -35.49
C LYS A 244 -3.39 12.63 -35.94
N GLU A 245 -3.48 11.54 -36.67
CA GLU A 245 -4.69 10.94 -37.21
C GLU A 245 -5.55 10.30 -36.12
N ILE A 246 -4.96 9.98 -34.97
CA ILE A 246 -5.66 9.41 -33.82
C ILE A 246 -6.32 10.55 -33.05
N ASP A 247 -7.67 10.60 -33.12
CA ASP A 247 -8.45 11.48 -32.26
C ASP A 247 -8.63 10.85 -30.90
N PHE A 248 -7.96 11.40 -29.87
CA PHE A 248 -7.97 10.86 -28.52
C PHE A 248 -8.35 11.88 -27.46
N PHE A 249 -8.94 11.38 -26.38
CA PHE A 249 -9.20 12.12 -25.15
C PHE A 249 -8.74 11.34 -23.93
N ILE A 250 -8.18 12.05 -22.96
CA ILE A 250 -7.76 11.48 -21.68
C ILE A 250 -8.60 12.09 -20.57
N GLU A 251 -9.27 11.26 -19.80
CA GLU A 251 -9.95 11.64 -18.57
C GLU A 251 -9.11 11.17 -17.37
N ILE A 252 -8.79 12.10 -16.47
CA ILE A 252 -7.99 11.84 -15.27
C ILE A 252 -8.87 12.14 -14.07
N ALA A 253 -9.36 11.07 -13.42
CA ALA A 253 -10.16 11.13 -12.21
C ALA A 253 -9.29 10.93 -10.96
N GLY A 254 -9.42 11.85 -10.02
CA GLY A 254 -8.69 11.87 -8.75
C GLY A 254 -8.01 13.21 -8.46
N ASP A 255 -7.38 13.26 -7.30
CA ASP A 255 -6.61 14.43 -6.84
C ASP A 255 -5.29 13.96 -6.20
N GLY A 256 -4.34 14.89 -6.02
CA GLY A 256 -3.05 14.57 -5.42
C GLY A 256 -2.00 15.64 -5.65
N SER A 257 -0.81 15.37 -5.12
CA SER A 257 0.31 16.32 -5.11
C SER A 257 0.80 16.71 -6.53
N GLN A 258 0.54 15.86 -7.52
CA GLN A 258 1.02 16.04 -8.90
C GLN A 258 0.02 16.74 -9.83
N LYS A 259 -1.20 17.05 -9.38
CA LYS A 259 -2.25 17.63 -10.25
C LYS A 259 -1.80 18.85 -11.05
N LYS A 260 -1.15 19.82 -10.35
CA LYS A 260 -0.63 21.01 -11.01
C LYS A 260 0.44 20.68 -12.04
N TYR A 261 1.42 19.86 -11.66
CA TYR A 261 2.50 19.43 -12.55
C TYR A 261 1.95 18.71 -13.80
N LEU A 262 0.96 17.84 -13.66
CA LEU A 262 0.35 17.12 -14.77
C LEU A 262 -0.40 18.08 -15.72
N ALA A 263 -1.09 19.07 -15.18
CA ALA A 263 -1.77 20.09 -16.00
C ALA A 263 -0.75 20.98 -16.76
N ASP A 264 0.36 21.33 -16.13
CA ASP A 264 1.44 22.09 -16.77
C ASP A 264 2.11 21.25 -17.87
N LEU A 265 2.38 19.97 -17.60
CA LEU A 265 2.93 19.02 -18.58
C LEU A 265 2.01 18.82 -19.79
N ALA A 266 0.69 18.72 -19.60
CA ALA A 266 -0.25 18.60 -20.71
C ALA A 266 -0.21 19.84 -21.63
N ARG A 267 0.01 21.04 -21.07
CA ARG A 267 0.20 22.28 -21.87
C ARG A 267 1.54 22.27 -22.61
N GLU A 268 2.61 21.88 -21.96
CA GLU A 268 3.95 21.74 -22.56
C GLU A 268 3.93 20.76 -23.74
N LEU A 269 3.27 19.62 -23.58
CA LEU A 269 3.08 18.61 -24.61
C LEU A 269 2.06 19.00 -25.70
N LYS A 270 1.40 20.16 -25.58
CA LYS A 270 0.39 20.69 -26.52
C LYS A 270 -0.84 19.76 -26.67
N ILE A 271 -1.20 19.02 -25.62
CA ILE A 271 -2.38 18.14 -25.58
C ILE A 271 -3.43 18.57 -24.55
N SER A 272 -3.30 19.75 -23.96
CA SER A 272 -4.18 20.22 -22.89
C SER A 272 -5.68 20.26 -23.26
N THR A 273 -6.01 20.48 -24.54
CA THR A 273 -7.40 20.45 -25.05
C THR A 273 -7.98 19.03 -25.14
N ARG A 274 -7.12 18.02 -25.07
CA ARG A 274 -7.48 16.59 -25.12
C ARG A 274 -7.41 15.92 -23.76
N VAL A 275 -7.04 16.65 -22.69
CA VAL A 275 -6.89 16.15 -21.31
C VAL A 275 -7.89 16.84 -20.40
N LYS A 276 -8.74 16.06 -19.75
CA LYS A 276 -9.72 16.54 -18.78
C LYS A 276 -9.40 15.99 -17.37
N PHE A 277 -9.12 16.90 -16.43
CA PHE A 277 -9.00 16.55 -15.02
C PHE A 277 -10.38 16.63 -14.37
N LEU A 278 -10.93 15.47 -13.98
CA LEU A 278 -12.28 15.36 -13.40
C LEU A 278 -12.30 15.71 -11.90
N GLY A 279 -11.12 15.65 -11.24
CA GLY A 279 -11.07 15.72 -9.79
C GLY A 279 -11.65 14.45 -9.16
N HIS A 280 -12.20 14.59 -7.97
CA HIS A 280 -12.92 13.50 -7.33
C HIS A 280 -14.29 13.30 -8.03
N ILE A 281 -14.60 12.06 -8.35
CA ILE A 281 -15.89 11.65 -8.92
C ILE A 281 -16.68 10.85 -7.88
N SER A 282 -18.01 10.98 -7.91
CA SER A 282 -18.90 10.28 -6.98
C SER A 282 -19.05 8.79 -7.31
N GLU A 283 -19.61 8.01 -6.39
CA GLU A 283 -19.88 6.58 -6.61
C GLU A 283 -20.88 6.36 -7.76
N GLU A 284 -21.82 7.29 -7.95
CA GLU A 284 -22.79 7.23 -9.05
C GLU A 284 -22.15 7.57 -10.40
N GLU A 285 -21.18 8.48 -10.43
CA GLU A 285 -20.45 8.87 -11.66
C GLU A 285 -19.38 7.85 -12.06
N LEU A 286 -18.90 7.05 -11.11
CA LEU A 286 -17.80 6.12 -11.31
C LEU A 286 -18.09 5.07 -12.40
N PRO A 287 -19.23 4.34 -12.41
CA PRO A 287 -19.56 3.40 -13.48
C PRO A 287 -19.65 4.08 -14.85
N LEU A 288 -20.22 5.29 -14.91
CA LEU A 288 -20.34 6.06 -16.15
C LEU A 288 -18.99 6.49 -16.71
N ALA A 289 -18.02 6.79 -15.84
CA ALA A 289 -16.66 7.10 -16.26
C ALA A 289 -15.97 5.90 -16.92
N TYR A 290 -16.14 4.70 -16.37
CA TYR A 290 -15.63 3.48 -17.00
C TYR A 290 -16.37 3.17 -18.29
N GLU A 291 -17.71 3.30 -18.35
CA GLU A 291 -18.52 2.97 -19.51
C GLU A 291 -18.14 3.77 -20.76
N ARG A 292 -17.87 5.08 -20.60
CA ARG A 292 -17.49 5.93 -21.74
C ARG A 292 -16.04 5.79 -22.17
N ALA A 293 -15.19 5.08 -21.39
CA ALA A 293 -13.80 4.85 -21.75
C ALA A 293 -13.65 3.75 -22.80
N THR A 294 -12.75 3.91 -23.76
CA THR A 294 -12.30 2.84 -24.65
C THR A 294 -11.34 1.90 -23.92
N VAL A 295 -10.45 2.47 -23.11
CA VAL A 295 -9.41 1.75 -22.40
C VAL A 295 -9.14 2.41 -21.05
N PHE A 296 -8.83 1.59 -20.07
CA PHE A 296 -8.34 2.05 -18.78
C PHE A 296 -6.80 1.99 -18.74
N ALA A 297 -6.15 3.05 -18.30
CA ALA A 297 -4.70 3.12 -18.19
C ALA A 297 -4.23 3.18 -16.73
N MET A 298 -3.39 2.24 -16.30
CA MET A 298 -2.79 2.21 -14.96
C MET A 298 -1.27 2.17 -15.03
N PRO A 299 -0.58 3.31 -15.18
CA PRO A 299 0.87 3.36 -15.28
C PRO A 299 1.60 3.28 -13.93
N SER A 300 0.92 2.92 -12.87
CA SER A 300 1.45 2.86 -11.50
C SER A 300 2.53 1.78 -11.35
N ILE A 301 3.57 2.08 -10.57
CA ILE A 301 4.64 1.14 -10.23
C ILE A 301 4.55 0.60 -8.79
N ALA A 302 3.48 0.90 -8.06
CA ALA A 302 3.40 0.62 -6.63
C ALA A 302 2.05 0.01 -6.19
N GLU A 303 1.37 -0.73 -7.08
CA GLU A 303 0.11 -1.39 -6.75
C GLU A 303 0.36 -2.72 -6.02
N LEU A 304 -0.21 -2.89 -4.83
CA LEU A 304 -0.32 -4.20 -4.19
C LEU A 304 -1.51 -4.99 -4.72
N GLN A 305 -2.59 -4.30 -5.06
CA GLN A 305 -3.68 -4.68 -5.95
C GLN A 305 -4.40 -3.39 -6.36
N SER A 306 -4.75 -3.26 -7.64
CA SER A 306 -5.40 -2.04 -8.15
C SER A 306 -6.92 -2.23 -8.21
N ILE A 307 -7.64 -1.69 -7.21
CA ILE A 307 -9.11 -1.72 -7.21
C ILE A 307 -9.66 -1.03 -8.46
N ALA A 308 -9.11 0.11 -8.86
CA ALA A 308 -9.54 0.82 -10.07
C ALA A 308 -9.35 -0.02 -11.36
N THR A 309 -8.30 -0.84 -11.41
CA THR A 309 -8.11 -1.78 -12.53
C THR A 309 -9.18 -2.88 -12.50
N MET A 310 -9.49 -3.42 -11.33
CA MET A 310 -10.56 -4.42 -11.19
C MET A 310 -11.94 -3.84 -11.56
N GLU A 311 -12.21 -2.59 -11.19
CA GLU A 311 -13.43 -1.86 -11.57
C GLU A 311 -13.52 -1.66 -13.09
N ALA A 312 -12.41 -1.28 -13.73
CA ALA A 312 -12.32 -1.18 -15.18
C ALA A 312 -12.60 -2.52 -15.87
N MET A 313 -12.00 -3.61 -15.39
CA MET A 313 -12.24 -4.96 -15.90
C MET A 313 -13.70 -5.39 -15.71
N ALA A 314 -14.30 -5.11 -14.54
CA ALA A 314 -15.71 -5.40 -14.26
C ALA A 314 -16.65 -4.61 -15.20
N SER A 315 -16.23 -3.41 -15.64
CA SER A 315 -16.94 -2.60 -16.64
C SER A 315 -16.67 -3.05 -18.08
N GLY A 316 -15.96 -4.15 -18.31
CA GLY A 316 -15.56 -4.64 -19.62
C GLY A 316 -14.57 -3.74 -20.35
N ARG A 317 -13.72 -3.01 -19.63
CA ARG A 317 -12.70 -2.18 -20.29
C ARG A 317 -11.41 -2.96 -20.50
N PRO A 318 -10.83 -2.93 -21.72
CA PRO A 318 -9.44 -3.30 -21.92
C PRO A 318 -8.54 -2.47 -21.02
N VAL A 319 -7.42 -3.04 -20.57
CA VAL A 319 -6.51 -2.36 -19.65
C VAL A 319 -5.11 -2.23 -20.24
N ILE A 320 -4.51 -1.05 -20.14
CA ILE A 320 -3.08 -0.84 -20.40
C ILE A 320 -2.42 -0.52 -19.05
N ALA A 321 -1.48 -1.36 -18.62
CA ALA A 321 -0.86 -1.22 -17.31
C ALA A 321 0.66 -1.38 -17.36
N ALA A 322 1.34 -0.78 -16.39
CA ALA A 322 2.77 -1.02 -16.20
C ALA A 322 3.05 -2.48 -15.83
N ASN A 323 4.07 -3.09 -16.40
CA ASN A 323 4.57 -4.43 -16.04
C ASN A 323 5.27 -4.37 -14.67
N ALA A 324 4.55 -4.01 -13.64
CA ALA A 324 5.07 -3.75 -12.31
C ALA A 324 4.16 -4.26 -11.20
N MET A 325 4.77 -4.76 -10.13
CA MET A 325 4.12 -5.16 -8.89
C MET A 325 2.98 -6.17 -9.12
N ALA A 326 1.75 -5.81 -8.74
CA ALA A 326 0.59 -6.68 -8.84
C ALA A 326 -0.20 -6.52 -10.16
N LEU A 327 0.12 -5.54 -11.00
CA LEU A 327 -0.64 -5.30 -12.23
C LEU A 327 -0.60 -6.47 -13.23
N PRO A 328 0.53 -7.21 -13.40
CA PRO A 328 0.55 -8.41 -14.27
C PRO A 328 -0.36 -9.56 -13.81
N HIS A 329 -0.87 -9.52 -12.58
CA HIS A 329 -1.87 -10.50 -12.11
C HIS A 329 -3.29 -10.18 -12.57
N LEU A 330 -3.56 -8.92 -12.92
CA LEU A 330 -4.85 -8.46 -13.43
C LEU A 330 -4.85 -8.33 -14.96
N VAL A 331 -3.72 -7.95 -15.53
CA VAL A 331 -3.58 -7.66 -16.96
C VAL A 331 -2.69 -8.70 -17.62
N HIS A 332 -3.27 -9.51 -18.48
CA HIS A 332 -2.58 -10.49 -19.29
C HIS A 332 -2.31 -9.89 -20.67
N HIS A 333 -1.01 -9.71 -20.99
CA HIS A 333 -0.58 -9.02 -22.21
C HIS A 333 -1.12 -9.70 -23.47
N GLY A 334 -1.91 -8.96 -24.26
CA GLY A 334 -2.56 -9.44 -25.49
C GLY A 334 -3.86 -10.20 -25.25
N ASP A 335 -4.30 -10.39 -24.00
CA ASP A 335 -5.52 -11.14 -23.67
C ASP A 335 -6.67 -10.20 -23.25
N ASN A 336 -6.54 -9.46 -22.15
CA ASN A 336 -7.51 -8.45 -21.73
C ASN A 336 -6.96 -7.02 -21.80
N GLY A 337 -5.80 -6.85 -22.41
CA GLY A 337 -5.12 -5.58 -22.57
C GLY A 337 -3.62 -5.74 -22.81
N TYR A 338 -2.85 -4.71 -22.46
CA TYR A 338 -1.41 -4.71 -22.74
C TYR A 338 -0.62 -4.24 -21.53
N LEU A 339 0.52 -4.90 -21.29
CA LEU A 339 1.53 -4.49 -20.33
C LEU A 339 2.67 -3.78 -21.06
N PHE A 340 3.13 -2.67 -20.49
CA PHE A 340 4.31 -1.95 -20.96
C PHE A 340 5.40 -1.90 -19.88
N GLU A 341 6.66 -1.78 -20.28
CA GLU A 341 7.76 -1.69 -19.33
C GLU A 341 7.73 -0.34 -18.58
N PRO A 342 7.88 -0.37 -17.24
CA PRO A 342 7.87 0.85 -16.43
C PRO A 342 8.87 1.89 -16.96
N ASP A 343 8.41 3.16 -17.04
CA ASP A 343 9.14 4.33 -17.53
C ASP A 343 9.50 4.29 -19.03
N ASP A 344 9.16 3.23 -19.76
CA ASP A 344 9.27 3.20 -21.22
C ASP A 344 8.04 3.86 -21.87
N VAL A 345 8.19 5.14 -22.18
CA VAL A 345 7.14 5.96 -22.79
C VAL A 345 6.83 5.51 -24.22
N ASP A 346 7.80 4.96 -24.95
CA ASP A 346 7.63 4.48 -26.33
C ASP A 346 6.84 3.17 -26.35
N ASP A 347 7.16 2.24 -25.46
CA ASP A 347 6.39 1.00 -25.30
C ASP A 347 4.95 1.30 -24.84
N PHE A 348 4.75 2.24 -23.91
CA PHE A 348 3.42 2.67 -23.49
C PHE A 348 2.64 3.30 -24.67
N SER A 349 3.27 4.16 -25.48
CA SER A 349 2.66 4.74 -26.68
C SER A 349 2.27 3.66 -27.69
N ALA A 350 3.10 2.65 -27.88
CA ALA A 350 2.81 1.52 -28.77
C ALA A 350 1.59 0.71 -28.26
N CYS A 351 1.46 0.51 -26.94
CA CYS A 351 0.30 -0.13 -26.35
C CYS A 351 -0.99 0.70 -26.54
N LEU A 352 -0.91 2.03 -26.37
CA LEU A 352 -2.04 2.93 -26.64
C LEU A 352 -2.44 2.86 -28.12
N LEU A 353 -1.48 2.89 -29.05
CA LEU A 353 -1.75 2.83 -30.48
C LEU A 353 -2.41 1.51 -30.89
N LYS A 354 -1.98 0.38 -30.34
CA LYS A 354 -2.60 -0.93 -30.61
C LYS A 354 -4.11 -0.92 -30.29
N VAL A 355 -4.51 -0.36 -29.13
CA VAL A 355 -5.92 -0.29 -28.78
C VAL A 355 -6.66 0.76 -29.61
N ALA A 356 -6.03 1.91 -29.89
CA ALA A 356 -6.64 2.98 -30.70
C ALA A 356 -6.91 2.56 -32.14
N THR A 357 -6.13 1.63 -32.69
CA THR A 357 -6.26 1.11 -34.05
C THR A 357 -6.89 -0.27 -34.13
N ALA A 358 -7.29 -0.86 -32.98
CA ALA A 358 -7.95 -2.15 -32.94
C ALA A 358 -9.32 -2.09 -33.64
N ASP A 359 -9.68 -3.14 -34.36
CA ASP A 359 -11.03 -3.28 -34.89
C ASP A 359 -12.03 -3.63 -33.77
N GLN A 360 -13.32 -3.56 -34.09
CA GLN A 360 -14.38 -3.82 -33.11
C GLN A 360 -14.34 -5.27 -32.56
N LYS A 361 -13.90 -6.22 -33.37
CA LYS A 361 -13.80 -7.63 -32.95
C LYS A 361 -12.71 -7.79 -31.88
N GLU A 362 -11.57 -7.16 -32.07
CA GLU A 362 -10.48 -7.19 -31.09
C GLU A 362 -10.85 -6.43 -29.81
N LEU A 363 -11.48 -5.26 -29.91
CA LEU A 363 -11.98 -4.53 -28.72
C LEU A 363 -12.98 -5.38 -27.92
N ASN A 364 -13.91 -6.05 -28.59
CA ASN A 364 -14.87 -6.93 -27.92
C ASN A 364 -14.16 -8.10 -27.22
N ARG A 365 -13.20 -8.74 -27.90
CA ARG A 365 -12.41 -9.83 -27.32
C ARG A 365 -11.67 -9.42 -26.06
N LEU A 366 -10.97 -8.28 -26.09
CA LEU A 366 -10.28 -7.74 -24.91
C LEU A 366 -11.25 -7.43 -23.77
N SER A 367 -12.45 -6.89 -24.10
CA SER A 367 -13.50 -6.60 -23.13
C SER A 367 -14.07 -7.86 -22.47
N GLU A 368 -14.43 -8.87 -23.27
CA GLU A 368 -14.95 -10.15 -22.79
C GLU A 368 -13.95 -10.85 -21.87
N ASN A 369 -12.68 -10.83 -22.23
CA ASN A 369 -11.61 -11.39 -21.41
C ASN A 369 -11.43 -10.62 -20.09
N SER A 370 -11.56 -9.29 -20.09
CA SER A 370 -11.55 -8.50 -18.85
C SER A 370 -12.69 -8.92 -17.91
N ILE A 371 -13.91 -9.08 -18.45
CA ILE A 371 -15.10 -9.54 -17.69
C ILE A 371 -14.89 -10.97 -17.17
N HIS A 372 -14.30 -11.85 -17.99
CA HIS A 372 -14.05 -13.24 -17.59
C HIS A 372 -13.01 -13.32 -16.45
N LEU A 373 -11.87 -12.67 -16.60
CA LEU A 373 -10.79 -12.72 -15.63
C LEU A 373 -11.18 -12.12 -14.28
N ILE A 374 -12.00 -11.06 -14.26
CA ILE A 374 -12.39 -10.41 -12.99
C ILE A 374 -13.32 -11.28 -12.12
N GLN A 375 -13.98 -12.29 -12.67
CA GLN A 375 -14.86 -13.18 -11.92
C GLN A 375 -14.13 -13.93 -10.79
N SER A 376 -12.84 -14.21 -10.96
CA SER A 376 -12.01 -14.81 -9.91
C SER A 376 -11.81 -13.91 -8.68
N HIS A 377 -12.08 -12.62 -8.82
CA HIS A 377 -11.97 -11.60 -7.78
C HIS A 377 -13.32 -11.17 -7.18
N ASP A 378 -14.35 -12.04 -7.20
CA ASP A 378 -15.67 -11.75 -6.61
C ASP A 378 -15.55 -11.44 -5.11
N ILE A 379 -16.19 -10.33 -4.69
CA ILE A 379 -16.24 -9.91 -3.28
C ILE A 379 -16.86 -10.98 -2.36
N LYS A 380 -17.83 -11.76 -2.85
CA LYS A 380 -18.47 -12.84 -2.07
C LYS A 380 -17.45 -13.92 -1.68
N ARG A 381 -16.55 -14.28 -2.61
CA ARG A 381 -15.45 -15.20 -2.33
C ARG A 381 -14.50 -14.62 -1.28
N THR A 382 -14.12 -13.36 -1.42
CA THR A 382 -13.27 -12.63 -0.44
C THR A 382 -13.91 -12.66 0.96
N LEU A 383 -15.19 -12.33 1.06
CA LEU A 383 -15.93 -12.34 2.32
C LEU A 383 -15.96 -13.74 2.96
N SER A 384 -16.28 -14.79 2.18
CA SER A 384 -16.31 -16.16 2.66
C SER A 384 -14.96 -16.63 3.22
N ILE A 385 -13.85 -16.28 2.55
CA ILE A 385 -12.50 -16.61 3.02
C ILE A 385 -12.22 -15.88 4.35
N PHE A 386 -12.52 -14.59 4.46
CA PHE A 386 -12.29 -13.84 5.71
C PHE A 386 -13.17 -14.33 6.85
N GLU A 387 -14.45 -14.65 6.61
CA GLU A 387 -15.32 -15.25 7.62
C GLU A 387 -14.78 -16.59 8.14
N GLY A 388 -14.28 -17.44 7.25
CA GLY A 388 -13.59 -18.66 7.62
C GLY A 388 -12.33 -18.40 8.45
N LEU A 389 -11.52 -17.43 8.06
CA LEU A 389 -10.34 -17.02 8.85
C LEU A 389 -10.72 -16.51 10.24
N TYR A 390 -11.81 -15.75 10.38
CA TYR A 390 -12.30 -15.29 11.68
C TYR A 390 -12.77 -16.45 12.58
N ARG A 391 -13.39 -17.47 11.99
CA ARG A 391 -13.79 -18.70 12.71
C ARG A 391 -12.62 -19.61 13.06
N GLY A 392 -11.51 -19.48 12.35
CA GLY A 392 -10.35 -20.34 12.50
C GLY A 392 -10.35 -21.57 11.61
N ASP A 393 -11.16 -21.57 10.56
CA ASP A 393 -11.30 -22.69 9.64
C ASP A 393 -9.99 -22.92 8.87
N GLN A 394 -9.55 -24.17 8.86
CA GLN A 394 -8.33 -24.56 8.12
C GLN A 394 -8.56 -24.47 6.60
N ASP A 395 -9.77 -24.80 6.14
CA ASP A 395 -10.14 -24.80 4.73
C ASP A 395 -10.13 -23.39 4.13
N ALA A 396 -10.41 -22.34 4.94
CA ALA A 396 -10.32 -20.96 4.49
C ALA A 396 -8.90 -20.58 4.03
N ARG A 397 -7.85 -21.20 4.59
CA ARG A 397 -6.47 -21.02 4.16
C ARG A 397 -6.20 -21.69 2.81
N GLN A 398 -6.82 -22.85 2.56
CA GLN A 398 -6.67 -23.59 1.29
C GLN A 398 -7.41 -22.91 0.15
N ASN A 399 -8.50 -22.21 0.46
CA ASN A 399 -9.29 -21.43 -0.50
C ASN A 399 -8.75 -20.03 -0.77
N SER A 400 -7.59 -19.65 -0.19
CA SER A 400 -6.91 -18.40 -0.54
C SER A 400 -6.45 -18.40 -2.00
N ASP A 401 -6.16 -17.21 -2.51
CA ASP A 401 -5.73 -17.04 -3.91
C ASP A 401 -4.39 -17.72 -4.22
N ASP A 402 -3.63 -18.11 -3.19
CA ASP A 402 -2.38 -18.88 -3.32
C ASP A 402 -2.57 -20.22 -4.04
N ASN A 403 -3.75 -20.82 -3.97
CA ASN A 403 -4.07 -22.13 -4.53
C ASN A 403 -4.98 -22.05 -5.78
N SER A 404 -5.37 -20.84 -6.22
CA SER A 404 -6.18 -20.70 -7.42
C SER A 404 -5.33 -20.94 -8.68
N GLU A 405 -5.86 -21.75 -9.62
CA GLU A 405 -5.19 -22.03 -10.89
C GLU A 405 -4.94 -20.75 -11.71
N ASP A 406 -5.78 -19.74 -11.56
CA ASP A 406 -5.69 -18.45 -12.26
C ASP A 406 -4.50 -17.62 -11.78
N TYR A 407 -4.09 -17.73 -10.51
CA TYR A 407 -2.86 -17.14 -10.00
C TYR A 407 -1.58 -17.83 -10.51
N MET A 408 -1.72 -19.03 -11.05
CA MET A 408 -0.59 -19.87 -11.49
C MET A 408 -0.29 -19.75 -12.99
N LYS A 409 -1.17 -19.11 -13.77
CA LYS A 409 -1.11 -19.18 -15.24
C LYS A 409 -0.15 -18.26 -15.99
N PRO A 410 0.28 -17.07 -15.56
CA PRO A 410 1.22 -16.32 -16.40
C PRO A 410 2.70 -16.68 -16.19
N ILE A 411 3.01 -17.39 -15.11
CA ILE A 411 4.41 -17.74 -14.83
C ILE A 411 4.46 -19.25 -14.66
N GLY A 412 4.82 -19.98 -15.73
CA GLY A 412 4.84 -21.44 -15.77
C GLY A 412 5.45 -22.06 -14.49
N ARG A 413 4.98 -23.25 -14.11
CA ARG A 413 5.41 -24.00 -12.90
C ARG A 413 6.93 -23.99 -12.66
N LEU A 414 7.72 -23.89 -13.72
CA LEU A 414 9.19 -23.79 -13.65
C LEU A 414 9.65 -22.48 -12.98
N SER A 415 8.95 -21.35 -13.21
CA SER A 415 9.31 -20.06 -12.62
C SER A 415 8.98 -19.96 -11.14
N ILE A 416 7.96 -20.68 -10.65
CA ILE A 416 7.62 -20.73 -9.22
C ILE A 416 8.69 -21.51 -8.45
N VAL A 417 9.15 -22.64 -9.00
CA VAL A 417 10.25 -23.44 -8.41
C VAL A 417 11.54 -22.62 -8.44
N VAL A 418 11.86 -21.96 -9.54
CA VAL A 418 13.02 -21.08 -9.67
C VAL A 418 12.90 -19.90 -8.73
N ARG A 419 11.73 -19.25 -8.61
CA ARG A 419 11.51 -18.13 -7.68
C ARG A 419 11.55 -18.57 -6.21
N ARG A 420 11.02 -19.75 -5.85
CA ARG A 420 11.18 -20.30 -4.49
C ARG A 420 12.65 -20.58 -4.18
N ALA A 421 13.40 -21.07 -5.15
CA ALA A 421 14.85 -21.24 -5.02
C ALA A 421 15.58 -19.90 -4.91
N GLU A 422 15.20 -18.90 -5.71
CA GLU A 422 15.73 -17.52 -5.64
C GLU A 422 15.40 -16.82 -4.32
N LEU A 423 14.18 -16.98 -3.80
CA LEU A 423 13.77 -16.47 -2.49
C LEU A 423 14.56 -17.18 -1.37
N LYS A 424 14.79 -18.49 -1.49
CA LYS A 424 15.64 -19.24 -0.54
C LYS A 424 17.08 -18.75 -0.57
N VAL A 425 17.65 -18.53 -1.75
CA VAL A 425 18.99 -17.97 -1.92
C VAL A 425 19.05 -16.52 -1.43
N ARG A 426 18.04 -15.69 -1.72
CA ARG A 426 17.94 -14.32 -1.18
C ARG A 426 17.79 -14.31 0.34
N ARG A 427 17.00 -15.22 0.93
CA ARG A 427 16.90 -15.36 2.40
C ARG A 427 18.24 -15.73 3.02
N GLN A 428 18.98 -16.66 2.40
CA GLN A 428 20.33 -17.03 2.85
C GLN A 428 21.33 -15.88 2.67
N ALA A 429 21.25 -15.12 1.59
CA ALA A 429 22.06 -13.93 1.35
C ALA A 429 21.71 -12.78 2.33
N LEU A 430 20.42 -12.58 2.64
CA LEU A 430 19.98 -11.59 3.62
C LEU A 430 20.35 -11.99 5.06
N ALA A 431 20.29 -13.29 5.39
CA ALA A 431 20.78 -13.80 6.67
C ALA A 431 22.32 -13.69 6.79
N ALA A 432 23.04 -13.88 5.69
CA ALA A 432 24.49 -13.64 5.64
C ALA A 432 24.82 -12.14 5.73
N LEU A 433 24.04 -11.27 5.07
CA LEU A 433 24.15 -9.82 5.19
C LEU A 433 23.75 -9.32 6.60
N GLY A 434 22.76 -9.96 7.23
CA GLY A 434 22.42 -9.70 8.64
C GLY A 434 23.57 -10.03 9.58
N LYS A 435 24.25 -11.16 9.38
CA LYS A 435 25.45 -11.51 10.13
C LYS A 435 26.61 -10.53 9.87
N ILE A 436 26.73 -10.01 8.64
CA ILE A 436 27.75 -8.99 8.30
C ILE A 436 27.38 -7.63 8.92
N THR A 437 26.08 -7.28 9.04
CA THR A 437 25.65 -6.06 9.74
C THR A 437 25.81 -6.19 11.26
N ASP A 438 25.57 -7.36 11.83
CA ASP A 438 25.82 -7.63 13.24
C ASP A 438 27.34 -7.56 13.54
N LEU A 439 28.19 -8.08 12.66
CA LEU A 439 29.64 -7.91 12.72
C LEU A 439 30.07 -6.45 12.51
N GLY A 440 29.35 -5.70 11.65
CA GLY A 440 29.56 -4.28 11.44
C GLY A 440 29.16 -3.42 12.63
N ASP A 441 28.16 -3.82 13.38
CA ASP A 441 27.75 -3.16 14.62
C ASP A 441 28.72 -3.47 15.77
N GLU A 442 29.24 -4.69 15.86
CA GLU A 442 30.37 -5.04 16.81
C GLU A 442 31.64 -4.24 16.48
N ILE A 443 31.99 -4.10 15.19
CA ILE A 443 33.13 -3.27 14.76
C ILE A 443 32.89 -1.79 15.06
N LYS A 444 31.65 -1.34 14.95
CA LYS A 444 31.25 0.06 15.21
C LYS A 444 31.32 0.38 16.72
N ASP A 445 30.87 -0.55 17.56
CA ASP A 445 30.99 -0.42 19.02
C ASP A 445 32.46 -0.37 19.44
N GLY A 446 33.30 -1.21 18.84
CA GLY A 446 34.74 -1.17 19.01
C GLY A 446 35.39 0.15 18.51
N LEU A 447 34.92 0.72 17.40
CA LEU A 447 35.35 2.02 16.88
C LEU A 447 34.85 3.20 17.73
N GLU A 448 33.68 3.09 18.36
CA GLU A 448 33.19 4.10 19.31
C GLU A 448 34.00 4.09 20.60
N GLU A 449 34.41 2.93 21.08
CA GLU A 449 35.28 2.78 22.24
C GLU A 449 36.65 3.39 21.97
N ILE A 450 37.25 3.10 20.79
CA ILE A 450 38.50 3.74 20.32
C ILE A 450 38.28 5.25 20.15
N GLY A 451 37.17 5.69 19.60
CA GLY A 451 36.82 7.10 19.42
C GLY A 451 36.68 7.87 20.76
N GLN A 452 36.18 7.19 21.80
CA GLN A 452 36.12 7.75 23.16
C GLN A 452 37.48 7.84 23.81
N ASP A 453 38.34 6.86 23.58
CA ASP A 453 39.70 6.85 24.10
C ASP A 453 40.58 7.92 23.42
N VAL A 454 40.42 8.09 22.09
CA VAL A 454 41.07 9.18 21.36
C VAL A 454 40.57 10.56 21.85
N LYS A 455 39.27 10.74 22.11
CA LYS A 455 38.72 11.97 22.71
C LYS A 455 39.25 12.21 24.13
N ARG A 456 39.43 11.16 24.95
CA ARG A 456 40.04 11.26 26.27
C ARG A 456 41.51 11.70 26.18
N GLN A 457 42.26 11.09 25.25
CA GLN A 457 43.64 11.46 25.02
C GLN A 457 43.77 12.89 24.47
N ALA A 458 42.96 13.29 23.50
CA ALA A 458 42.91 14.65 22.98
C ALA A 458 42.60 15.69 24.08
N LYS A 459 41.66 15.40 25.00
CA LYS A 459 41.39 16.28 26.16
C LYS A 459 42.60 16.36 27.13
N LYS A 460 43.34 15.27 27.31
CA LYS A 460 44.56 15.28 28.12
C LYS A 460 45.65 16.15 27.47
N VAL A 461 45.86 16.04 26.18
CA VAL A 461 46.78 16.84 25.39
C VAL A 461 46.39 18.34 25.42
N ASP A 462 45.12 18.66 25.18
CA ASP A 462 44.64 20.06 25.26
C ASP A 462 44.84 20.65 26.66
N LYS A 463 44.60 19.89 27.72
CA LYS A 463 44.85 20.34 29.10
C LYS A 463 46.34 20.56 29.35
N GLN A 464 47.22 19.70 28.80
CA GLN A 464 48.69 19.87 28.92
C GLN A 464 49.19 21.08 28.14
N VAL A 465 48.67 21.30 26.91
CA VAL A 465 48.98 22.47 26.06
C VAL A 465 48.52 23.75 26.74
N ARG A 466 47.30 23.81 27.26
CA ARG A 466 46.80 25.01 28.00
C ARG A 466 47.60 25.29 29.25
N THR A 467 48.03 24.28 29.96
CA THR A 467 48.86 24.44 31.15
C THR A 467 50.28 24.92 30.77
N GLY A 468 50.85 24.36 29.70
CA GLY A 468 52.14 24.81 29.13
C GLY A 468 52.12 26.25 28.66
N VAL A 469 51.05 26.62 27.92
CA VAL A 469 50.87 28.01 27.45
C VAL A 469 50.69 28.98 28.61
N LYS A 470 49.87 28.67 29.63
CA LYS A 470 49.77 29.48 30.85
C LYS A 470 51.10 29.68 31.57
N LYS A 471 51.94 28.62 31.65
CA LYS A 471 53.27 28.68 32.29
C LYS A 471 54.25 29.55 31.49
N THR A 472 54.16 29.47 30.14
CA THR A 472 55.03 30.25 29.24
C THR A 472 54.58 31.72 29.22
N VAL A 473 53.29 32.03 29.17
CA VAL A 473 52.75 33.39 29.27
C VAL A 473 53.02 33.99 30.62
N GLY A 474 52.94 33.22 31.70
CA GLY A 474 53.29 33.69 33.04
C GLY A 474 54.78 34.04 33.16
N LYS A 475 55.67 33.23 32.54
CA LYS A 475 57.13 33.55 32.48
C LYS A 475 57.42 34.78 31.63
N ALA A 476 56.74 34.94 30.47
CA ALA A 476 56.87 36.12 29.62
C ALA A 476 56.37 37.41 30.31
N LYS A 477 55.24 37.37 31.02
CA LYS A 477 54.77 38.51 31.82
C LYS A 477 55.73 38.90 32.96
N LYS A 478 56.37 37.93 33.62
CA LYS A 478 57.41 38.22 34.63
C LYS A 478 58.68 38.80 34.02
N ALA A 479 59.04 38.37 32.80
CA ALA A 479 60.20 38.92 32.10
C ALA A 479 59.96 40.38 31.65
N ILE A 480 58.78 40.67 31.14
CA ILE A 480 58.39 42.04 30.74
C ILE A 480 58.38 42.96 31.97
N LYS A 481 57.83 42.53 33.11
CA LYS A 481 57.80 43.36 34.33
C LYS A 481 59.19 43.64 34.92
N ARG A 482 60.21 42.82 34.55
CA ARG A 482 61.63 43.08 34.96
C ARG A 482 62.39 43.98 33.98
N LEU A 483 61.78 44.31 32.86
CA LEU A 483 62.33 45.24 31.87
C LEU A 483 61.77 46.66 32.05
N ASP A 484 60.66 46.76 32.82
CA ASP A 484 60.02 48.06 33.16
C ASP A 484 60.39 48.61 34.55
N GLU A 485 61.24 47.84 35.30
CA GLU A 485 61.96 48.28 36.53
C GLU A 485 63.45 48.45 36.25
#